data_12e9be2d4984e2ddc3c56655a3ae2aee
#
_entry.id   12e9be2d4984e2ddc3c56655a3ae2aee
#
_cell.length_a   1.000
_cell.length_b   1.000
_cell.length_c   1.000
_cell.angle_alpha   90.00
_cell.angle_beta   90.00
_cell.angle_gamma   90.00
#
_symmetry.space_group_name_H-M   'P 1'
#
loop_
_entity.id
_entity.type
_entity.pdbx_description
1 polymer ?
#
loop_
_entity_poly.entity_id
_entity_poly.type
_entity_poly.pdbx_seq_one_letter_code
_entity_poly.pdbx_strand_id
1 'polypeptide(L)'
;MSETFEELYASLLKEVFTTHARQQLEQGADGLVAARTYAEQGKPEFALAFLLLIDGTEEEKREVFAHAYERRARLSQEKAAQLDAQFHRSFPLIKLEAQKDLMAAQAIRQGRPIRITKVPPVS
;
A
#
# COMPACT_ATOMS: atom_id res chain seq x y z
N MET A 1 -21.98 0.85 12.66
CA MET A 1 -21.88 1.05 11.21
C MET A 1 -20.43 0.94 10.79
N SER A 2 -20.18 0.13 9.79
CA SER A 2 -18.82 0.01 9.26
C SER A 2 -18.47 1.23 8.39
N GLU A 3 -17.29 1.78 8.59
CA GLU A 3 -16.80 2.87 7.76
C GLU A 3 -16.50 2.37 6.34
N THR A 4 -16.74 3.22 5.34
CA THR A 4 -16.45 2.89 3.96
C THR A 4 -14.94 2.90 3.70
N PHE A 5 -14.52 2.27 2.61
CA PHE A 5 -13.11 2.28 2.18
C PHE A 5 -12.59 3.71 2.07
N GLU A 6 -13.37 4.61 1.48
CA GLU A 6 -12.98 6.02 1.34
C GLU A 6 -12.85 6.72 2.69
N GLU A 7 -13.81 6.50 3.59
CA GLU A 7 -13.77 7.11 4.93
C GLU A 7 -12.54 6.65 5.72
N LEU A 8 -12.16 5.37 5.58
CA LEU A 8 -11.03 4.81 6.31
C LEU A 8 -9.68 5.27 5.76
N TYR A 9 -9.54 5.37 4.45
CA TYR A 9 -8.21 5.45 3.84
C TYR A 9 -7.93 6.71 3.02
N ALA A 10 -8.92 7.54 2.71
CA ALA A 10 -8.70 8.74 1.89
C ALA A 10 -7.68 9.71 2.50
N SER A 11 -7.69 9.84 3.83
CA SER A 11 -6.79 10.75 4.54
C SER A 11 -5.32 10.31 4.51
N LEU A 12 -5.05 9.06 4.13
CA LEU A 12 -3.69 8.55 4.03
C LEU A 12 -2.96 9.07 2.78
N LEU A 13 -3.70 9.63 1.83
CA LEU A 13 -3.19 9.94 0.52
C LEU A 13 -2.81 11.40 0.39
N LYS A 14 -1.61 11.66 -0.11
CA LYS A 14 -1.18 13.01 -0.49
C LYS A 14 -1.74 13.37 -1.87
N GLU A 15 -2.04 14.64 -2.06
CA GLU A 15 -2.63 15.17 -3.28
C GLU A 15 -1.85 14.81 -4.55
N VAL A 16 -0.54 14.71 -4.47
CA VAL A 16 0.32 14.35 -5.61
C VAL A 16 -0.06 12.99 -6.21
N PHE A 17 -0.42 12.02 -5.38
CA PHE A 17 -0.82 10.70 -5.86
C PHE A 17 -2.18 10.75 -6.54
N THR A 18 -3.12 11.52 -6.00
CA THR A 18 -4.45 11.71 -6.58
C THR A 18 -4.35 12.40 -7.94
N THR A 19 -3.53 13.42 -8.05
CA THR A 19 -3.29 14.14 -9.31
C THR A 19 -2.74 13.20 -10.39
N HIS A 20 -1.76 12.40 -10.03
CA HIS A 20 -1.19 11.39 -10.94
C HIS A 20 -2.26 10.42 -11.44
N ALA A 21 -3.07 9.87 -10.53
CA ALA A 21 -4.13 8.93 -10.88
C ALA A 21 -5.17 9.56 -11.81
N ARG A 22 -5.61 10.79 -11.52
CA ARG A 22 -6.54 11.53 -12.38
C ARG A 22 -6.00 11.72 -13.79
N GLN A 23 -4.73 12.09 -13.91
CA GLN A 23 -4.09 12.27 -15.22
C GLN A 23 -4.08 10.97 -16.02
N GLN A 24 -3.75 9.86 -15.38
CA GLN A 24 -3.76 8.55 -16.03
C GLN A 24 -5.16 8.16 -16.49
N LEU A 25 -6.18 8.39 -15.67
CA LEU A 25 -7.57 8.10 -16.02
C LEU A 25 -8.05 8.98 -17.19
N GLU A 26 -7.68 10.25 -17.20
CA GLU A 26 -8.00 11.18 -18.30
C GLU A 26 -7.35 10.76 -19.61
N GLN A 27 -6.20 10.07 -19.54
CA GLN A 27 -5.50 9.53 -20.71
C GLN A 27 -6.05 8.16 -21.16
N GLY A 28 -7.12 7.70 -20.53
CA GLY A 28 -7.79 6.47 -20.92
C GLY A 28 -7.34 5.20 -20.19
N ALA A 29 -6.54 5.33 -19.11
CA ALA A 29 -6.15 4.17 -18.32
C ALA A 29 -7.35 3.52 -17.63
N ASP A 30 -7.34 2.18 -17.56
CA ASP A 30 -8.31 1.44 -16.74
C ASP A 30 -7.87 1.53 -15.28
N GLY A 31 -8.70 2.18 -14.43
CA GLY A 31 -8.34 2.46 -13.04
C GLY A 31 -8.12 1.22 -12.19
N LEU A 32 -8.92 0.16 -12.38
CA LEU A 32 -8.77 -1.07 -11.62
C LEU A 32 -7.50 -1.83 -12.05
N VAL A 33 -7.24 -1.90 -13.35
CA VAL A 33 -6.01 -2.51 -13.87
C VAL A 33 -4.78 -1.76 -13.36
N ALA A 34 -4.83 -0.42 -13.38
CA ALA A 34 -3.74 0.41 -12.86
C ALA A 34 -3.52 0.17 -11.36
N ALA A 35 -4.60 0.13 -10.57
CA ALA A 35 -4.52 -0.14 -9.13
C ALA A 35 -3.87 -1.50 -8.84
N ARG A 36 -4.29 -2.54 -9.57
CA ARG A 36 -3.73 -3.88 -9.43
C ARG A 36 -2.25 -3.94 -9.85
N THR A 37 -1.89 -3.22 -10.91
CA THR A 37 -0.51 -3.15 -11.37
C THR A 37 0.40 -2.53 -10.31
N TYR A 38 -0.02 -1.42 -9.72
CA TYR A 38 0.74 -0.79 -8.63
C TYR A 38 0.77 -1.64 -7.37
N ALA A 39 -0.33 -2.34 -7.05
CA ALA A 39 -0.35 -3.27 -5.92
C ALA A 39 0.69 -4.39 -6.11
N GLU A 40 0.79 -4.94 -7.31
CA GLU A 40 1.77 -5.97 -7.64
C GLU A 40 3.21 -5.47 -7.53
N GLN A 41 3.42 -4.17 -7.75
CA GLN A 41 4.70 -3.51 -7.57
C GLN A 41 5.01 -3.13 -6.11
N GLY A 42 4.09 -3.38 -5.20
CA GLY A 42 4.25 -3.00 -3.80
C GLY A 42 4.21 -1.50 -3.55
N LYS A 43 3.34 -0.79 -4.28
CA LYS A 43 3.17 0.66 -4.19
C LYS A 43 1.76 1.01 -3.72
N PRO A 44 1.47 0.89 -2.42
CA PRO A 44 0.10 1.05 -1.90
C PRO A 44 -0.47 2.46 -2.10
N GLU A 45 0.34 3.50 -2.04
CA GLU A 45 -0.14 4.88 -2.24
C GLU A 45 -0.67 5.09 -3.66
N PHE A 46 0.05 4.60 -4.66
CA PHE A 46 -0.40 4.67 -6.05
C PHE A 46 -1.66 3.84 -6.28
N ALA A 47 -1.71 2.63 -5.72
CA ALA A 47 -2.89 1.78 -5.83
C ALA A 47 -4.11 2.44 -5.17
N LEU A 48 -3.94 3.00 -3.98
CA LEU A 48 -5.00 3.67 -3.24
C LEU A 48 -5.57 4.86 -4.05
N ALA A 49 -4.71 5.64 -4.69
CA ALA A 49 -5.15 6.79 -5.48
C ALA A 49 -6.15 6.39 -6.57
N PHE A 50 -5.88 5.31 -7.29
CA PHE A 50 -6.82 4.78 -8.29
C PHE A 50 -8.08 4.21 -7.63
N LEU A 51 -7.94 3.47 -6.55
CA LEU A 51 -9.08 2.85 -5.86
C LEU A 51 -10.08 3.87 -5.32
N LEU A 52 -9.62 5.05 -4.94
CA LEU A 52 -10.50 6.13 -4.46
C LEU A 52 -11.26 6.83 -5.59
N LEU A 53 -10.80 6.71 -6.84
CA LEU A 53 -11.37 7.41 -7.99
C LEU A 53 -12.23 6.51 -8.87
N ILE A 54 -12.24 5.21 -8.65
CA ILE A 54 -12.99 4.25 -9.46
C ILE A 54 -14.22 3.75 -8.72
N ASP A 55 -15.21 3.26 -9.48
CA ASP A 55 -16.32 2.52 -8.93
C ASP A 55 -15.89 1.07 -8.69
N GLY A 56 -16.52 0.45 -7.71
CA GLY A 56 -16.24 -0.94 -7.38
C GLY A 56 -16.74 -1.27 -5.98
N THR A 57 -16.70 -2.55 -5.64
CA THR A 57 -17.09 -2.98 -4.30
C THR A 57 -16.01 -2.64 -3.28
N GLU A 58 -16.42 -2.37 -2.06
CA GLU A 58 -15.49 -2.12 -0.97
C GLU A 58 -14.57 -3.29 -0.71
N GLU A 59 -15.12 -4.49 -0.80
CA GLU A 59 -14.37 -5.73 -0.62
C GLU A 59 -13.23 -5.86 -1.63
N GLU A 60 -13.52 -5.59 -2.92
CA GLU A 60 -12.52 -5.62 -3.97
C GLU A 60 -11.43 -4.57 -3.77
N LYS A 61 -11.84 -3.35 -3.41
CA LYS A 61 -10.88 -2.26 -3.12
C LYS A 61 -9.97 -2.61 -1.94
N ARG A 62 -10.54 -3.16 -0.86
CA ARG A 62 -9.75 -3.60 0.30
C ARG A 62 -8.74 -4.67 -0.09
N GLU A 63 -9.16 -5.65 -0.89
CA GLU A 63 -8.27 -6.73 -1.31
C GLU A 63 -7.08 -6.22 -2.14
N VAL A 64 -7.32 -5.34 -3.09
CA VAL A 64 -6.25 -4.75 -3.91
C VAL A 64 -5.29 -3.93 -3.04
N PHE A 65 -5.82 -3.11 -2.15
CA PHE A 65 -5.01 -2.27 -1.27
C PHE A 65 -4.17 -3.11 -0.30
N ALA A 66 -4.77 -4.12 0.31
CA ALA A 66 -4.08 -5.06 1.21
C ALA A 66 -2.96 -5.80 0.46
N HIS A 67 -3.24 -6.25 -0.76
CA HIS A 67 -2.26 -6.94 -1.59
C HIS A 67 -1.02 -6.05 -1.85
N ALA A 68 -1.22 -4.75 -2.05
CA ALA A 68 -0.11 -3.81 -2.23
C ALA A 68 0.85 -3.81 -1.03
N TYR A 69 0.31 -3.81 0.18
CA TYR A 69 1.12 -3.88 1.40
C TYR A 69 1.82 -5.22 1.56
N GLU A 70 1.12 -6.32 1.28
CA GLU A 70 1.74 -7.65 1.33
C GLU A 70 2.88 -7.78 0.33
N ARG A 71 2.68 -7.25 -0.86
CA ARG A 71 3.70 -7.28 -1.90
C ARG A 71 4.92 -6.46 -1.49
N ARG A 72 4.70 -5.29 -0.91
CA ARG A 72 5.80 -4.45 -0.41
C ARG A 72 6.57 -5.16 0.72
N ALA A 73 5.85 -5.84 1.62
CA ALA A 73 6.47 -6.62 2.69
C ALA A 73 7.37 -7.72 2.12
N ARG A 74 6.88 -8.45 1.12
CA ARG A 74 7.65 -9.51 0.48
C ARG A 74 8.92 -8.99 -0.19
N LEU A 75 8.81 -7.87 -0.90
CA LEU A 75 9.96 -7.23 -1.54
C LEU A 75 10.99 -6.78 -0.51
N SER A 76 10.55 -6.25 0.64
CA SER A 76 11.43 -5.86 1.74
C SER A 76 12.12 -7.08 2.36
N GLN A 77 11.39 -8.17 2.54
CA GLN A 77 11.95 -9.41 3.09
C GLN A 77 13.01 -10.02 2.15
N GLU A 78 12.74 -10.01 0.85
CA GLU A 78 13.71 -10.48 -0.15
C GLU A 78 14.97 -9.61 -0.14
N LYS A 79 14.80 -8.28 -0.06
CA LYS A 79 15.91 -7.35 0.02
C LYS A 79 16.73 -7.56 1.29
N ALA A 80 16.07 -7.75 2.44
CA ALA A 80 16.76 -8.03 3.70
C ALA A 80 17.60 -9.32 3.61
N ALA A 81 17.03 -10.39 3.03
CA ALA A 81 17.74 -11.64 2.84
C ALA A 81 18.97 -11.49 1.95
N GLN A 82 18.87 -10.73 0.86
CA GLN A 82 19.99 -10.44 -0.04
C GLN A 82 21.09 -9.65 0.68
N LEU A 83 20.71 -8.66 1.46
CA LEU A 83 21.67 -7.83 2.21
C LEU A 83 22.32 -8.64 3.34
N ASP A 84 21.56 -9.48 4.04
CA ASP A 84 22.10 -10.37 5.07
C ASP A 84 23.17 -11.29 4.46
N ALA A 85 22.90 -11.86 3.31
CA ALA A 85 23.86 -12.74 2.61
C ALA A 85 25.10 -11.99 2.13
N GLN A 86 24.92 -10.76 1.62
CA GLN A 86 26.01 -9.95 1.07
C GLN A 86 26.92 -9.39 2.15
N PHE A 87 26.36 -8.90 3.25
CA PHE A 87 27.09 -8.20 4.31
C PHE A 87 27.29 -9.01 5.57
N HIS A 88 26.78 -10.23 5.63
CA HIS A 88 26.86 -11.12 6.81
C HIS A 88 26.37 -10.48 8.11
N ARG A 89 25.32 -9.66 8.00
CA ARG A 89 24.71 -9.01 9.17
C ARG A 89 23.23 -8.82 8.95
N SER A 90 22.47 -8.78 10.06
CA SER A 90 21.04 -8.59 10.04
C SER A 90 20.66 -7.12 9.75
N PHE A 91 19.51 -6.93 9.08
CA PHE A 91 18.92 -5.62 8.80
C PHE A 91 17.54 -5.53 9.46
N PRO A 92 17.48 -5.37 10.81
CA PRO A 92 16.23 -5.48 11.56
C PRO A 92 15.20 -4.41 11.19
N LEU A 93 15.61 -3.21 10.76
CA LEU A 93 14.68 -2.16 10.37
C LEU A 93 13.88 -2.55 9.13
N ILE A 94 14.52 -3.18 8.16
CA ILE A 94 13.83 -3.65 6.94
C ILE A 94 12.82 -4.75 7.30
N LYS A 95 13.19 -5.66 8.19
CA LYS A 95 12.30 -6.72 8.68
C LYS A 95 11.12 -6.16 9.45
N LEU A 96 11.36 -5.13 10.27
CA LEU A 96 10.30 -4.46 11.03
C LEU A 96 9.30 -3.75 10.10
N GLU A 97 9.78 -3.07 9.07
CA GLU A 97 8.93 -2.43 8.08
C GLU A 97 8.06 -3.45 7.35
N ALA A 98 8.62 -4.60 6.99
CA ALA A 98 7.87 -5.69 6.38
C ALA A 98 6.75 -6.19 7.31
N GLN A 99 7.01 -6.34 8.60
CA GLN A 99 5.99 -6.72 9.57
C GLN A 99 4.88 -5.69 9.68
N LYS A 100 5.21 -4.40 9.67
CA LYS A 100 4.23 -3.32 9.69
C LYS A 100 3.34 -3.36 8.45
N ASP A 101 3.91 -3.64 7.29
CA ASP A 101 3.15 -3.77 6.05
C ASP A 101 2.19 -4.98 6.10
N LEU A 102 2.61 -6.11 6.66
CA LEU A 102 1.75 -7.27 6.84
C LEU A 102 0.60 -6.99 7.81
N MET A 103 0.87 -6.26 8.88
CA MET A 103 -0.17 -5.83 9.82
C MET A 103 -1.15 -4.85 9.17
N ALA A 104 -0.67 -3.95 8.34
CA ALA A 104 -1.51 -3.03 7.57
C ALA A 104 -2.43 -3.81 6.63
N ALA A 105 -1.90 -4.78 5.90
CA ALA A 105 -2.68 -5.62 5.00
C ALA A 105 -3.80 -6.35 5.74
N GLN A 106 -3.50 -6.90 6.90
CA GLN A 106 -4.49 -7.61 7.72
C GLN A 106 -5.59 -6.66 8.21
N ALA A 107 -5.21 -5.47 8.68
CA ALA A 107 -6.17 -4.46 9.13
C ALA A 107 -7.09 -4.03 7.98
N ILE A 108 -6.55 -3.82 6.79
CA ILE A 108 -7.34 -3.42 5.62
C ILE A 108 -8.35 -4.50 5.26
N ARG A 109 -7.96 -5.77 5.24
CA ARG A 109 -8.88 -6.88 4.97
C ARG A 109 -10.01 -6.97 5.97
N GLN A 110 -9.75 -6.59 7.21
CA GLN A 110 -10.73 -6.58 8.29
C GLN A 110 -11.57 -5.29 8.34
N GLY A 111 -11.35 -4.36 7.41
CA GLY A 111 -12.06 -3.08 7.38
C GLY A 111 -11.69 -2.17 8.52
N ARG A 112 -10.47 -2.26 9.03
CA ARG A 112 -9.98 -1.43 10.12
C ARG A 112 -9.06 -0.31 9.59
N PRO A 113 -8.98 0.84 10.29
CA PRO A 113 -8.03 1.88 9.92
C PRO A 113 -6.59 1.41 10.08
N ILE A 114 -5.71 1.97 9.25
CA ILE A 114 -4.27 1.77 9.39
C ILE A 114 -3.63 3.09 9.81
N ARG A 115 -2.60 2.99 10.63
CA ARG A 115 -1.81 4.17 11.01
C ARG A 115 -0.56 4.20 10.17
N ILE A 116 -0.33 5.33 9.50
CA ILE A 116 1.00 5.62 9.00
C ILE A 116 1.81 6.05 10.22
N THR A 117 2.49 5.11 10.83
CA THR A 117 3.54 5.47 11.76
C THR A 117 4.69 6.00 10.91
N LYS A 118 4.77 7.33 10.80
CA LYS A 118 6.02 7.94 10.44
C LYS A 118 7.04 7.43 11.46
N VAL A 119 8.03 6.70 10.98
CA VAL A 119 9.19 6.42 11.80
C VAL A 119 9.73 7.80 12.20
N PRO A 120 9.77 8.15 13.50
CA PRO A 120 10.32 9.44 13.89
C PRO A 120 11.73 9.52 13.32
N PRO A 121 12.10 10.67 12.73
CA PRO A 121 13.47 10.82 12.28
C PRO A 121 14.38 10.56 13.46
N VAL A 122 15.35 9.68 13.26
CA VAL A 122 16.35 9.42 14.28
C VAL A 122 17.13 10.71 14.46
N SER A 123 16.76 11.42 15.49
CA SER A 123 17.50 12.60 15.91
C SER A 123 18.70 12.16 16.73
#